data_d6bd8aed8c003b54fbde91056c1c6cd8
#
_entry.id   d6bd8aed8c003b54fbde91056c1c6cd8
#
_cell.length_a   1.000
_cell.length_b   1.000
_cell.length_c   1.000
_cell.angle_alpha   90.00
_cell.angle_beta   90.00
_cell.angle_gamma   90.00
#
_symmetry.space_group_name_H-M   'P 1'
#
loop_
_entity.id
_entity.type
_entity.pdbx_description
1 polymer ?
#
loop_
_entity_poly.entity_id
_entity_poly.type
_entity_poly.pdbx_seq_one_letter_code
_entity_poly.pdbx_strand_id
1 'polypeptide(L)'
;MVGAIIDIGTNSCRLYIAETNGANSKEFKEIVNIVEITRLGEGVNKSKILNKNAIIRTIEVIKKYKKICDDHSVEKVTAYATSAVRDAVNKDDFISGVERLGIDFHVITGETEGKAAFLGATYEMKGNDKFLVIDIGGGSTEFSYGLPNTIPEVVSINIGTIRFVEMLREMTYEQLEIHIHEMLSKSKLLEKIKQLNEEYELIGVAATITGQVFINKKINYNPKISHGYGLSIEEIKGNFNELYNMSESERLLIPSMHSKRVDVIVPGTFLLYQILTFFNKNEITCSEKDLLEGHFITTYL
;
A
#
# COMPACT_ATOMS: atom_id res chain seq x y z
N MET A 1 -10.34 24.95 1.20
CA MET A 1 -11.16 23.74 0.99
C MET A 1 -10.57 22.59 1.80
N VAL A 2 -11.42 21.88 2.53
CA VAL A 2 -11.03 20.67 3.25
C VAL A 2 -11.61 19.46 2.53
N GLY A 3 -10.74 18.56 2.07
CA GLY A 3 -11.12 17.34 1.35
C GLY A 3 -10.71 16.08 2.10
N ALA A 4 -11.37 14.96 1.82
CA ALA A 4 -11.02 13.68 2.40
C ALA A 4 -10.95 12.56 1.36
N ILE A 5 -9.93 11.72 1.51
CA ILE A 5 -9.75 10.48 0.76
C ILE A 5 -9.91 9.30 1.73
N ILE A 6 -10.70 8.31 1.33
CA ILE A 6 -10.77 7.01 2.01
C ILE A 6 -10.19 5.96 1.06
N ASP A 7 -9.11 5.31 1.47
CA ASP A 7 -8.55 4.15 0.77
C ASP A 7 -9.06 2.87 1.40
N ILE A 8 -9.68 2.02 0.59
CA ILE A 8 -10.27 0.74 1.00
C ILE A 8 -9.45 -0.39 0.38
N GLY A 9 -8.38 -0.76 1.08
CA GLY A 9 -7.47 -1.81 0.65
C GLY A 9 -7.93 -3.22 1.04
N THR A 10 -7.14 -4.20 0.62
CA THR A 10 -7.35 -5.62 0.94
C THR A 10 -7.20 -5.90 2.43
N ASN A 11 -6.23 -5.26 3.10
CA ASN A 11 -5.93 -5.46 4.52
C ASN A 11 -6.45 -4.33 5.41
N SER A 12 -6.31 -3.09 4.97
CA SER A 12 -6.57 -1.88 5.76
C SER A 12 -7.57 -0.96 5.06
N CYS A 13 -8.24 -0.15 5.86
CA CYS A 13 -9.03 1.00 5.42
C CYS A 13 -8.39 2.25 6.03
N ARG A 14 -8.13 3.28 5.23
CA ARG A 14 -7.42 4.49 5.66
C ARG A 14 -8.26 5.72 5.39
N LEU A 15 -8.15 6.72 6.28
CA LEU A 15 -8.73 8.04 6.08
C LEU A 15 -7.61 9.08 6.05
N TYR A 16 -7.63 9.90 5.04
CA TYR A 16 -6.76 11.06 4.88
C TYR A 16 -7.61 12.32 4.74
N ILE A 17 -7.39 13.32 5.60
CA ILE A 17 -8.02 14.62 5.48
C ILE A 17 -6.92 15.66 5.34
N ALA A 18 -7.04 16.52 4.35
CA ALA A 18 -6.12 17.63 4.18
C ALA A 18 -6.85 18.92 3.74
N GLU A 19 -6.19 20.04 4.02
CA GLU A 19 -6.63 21.37 3.63
C GLU A 19 -5.77 21.90 2.49
N THR A 20 -6.41 22.50 1.50
CA THR A 20 -5.75 23.20 0.39
C THR A 20 -6.37 24.56 0.14
N ASN A 21 -5.57 25.48 -0.41
CA ASN A 21 -6.03 26.81 -0.83
C ASN A 21 -6.84 26.80 -2.15
N GLY A 22 -7.17 25.62 -2.68
CA GLY A 22 -8.00 25.39 -3.87
C GLY A 22 -7.23 24.83 -5.07
N ALA A 23 -7.95 24.57 -6.16
CA ALA A 23 -7.54 23.82 -7.35
C ALA A 23 -6.31 24.35 -8.12
N ASN A 24 -5.74 25.47 -7.73
CA ASN A 24 -4.50 26.01 -8.30
C ASN A 24 -3.36 26.08 -7.27
N SER A 25 -3.59 25.59 -6.06
CA SER A 25 -2.55 25.50 -5.02
C SER A 25 -1.71 24.25 -5.29
N LYS A 26 -0.40 24.39 -5.20
CA LYS A 26 0.51 23.24 -5.17
C LYS A 26 0.77 22.74 -3.76
N GLU A 27 0.16 23.37 -2.77
CA GLU A 27 0.38 23.07 -1.36
C GLU A 27 -0.91 22.59 -0.70
N PHE A 28 -0.79 21.59 0.12
CA PHE A 28 -1.84 21.08 1.01
C PHE A 28 -1.23 20.69 2.36
N LYS A 29 -2.05 20.73 3.38
CA LYS A 29 -1.65 20.43 4.76
C LYS A 29 -2.46 19.26 5.28
N GLU A 30 -1.81 18.19 5.67
CA GLU A 30 -2.43 17.06 6.36
C GLU A 30 -3.06 17.50 7.67
N ILE A 31 -4.30 17.07 7.90
CA ILE A 31 -5.07 17.29 9.15
C ILE A 31 -5.24 15.95 9.87
N VAL A 32 -5.63 14.89 9.14
CA VAL A 32 -5.87 13.55 9.69
C VAL A 32 -5.28 12.52 8.75
N ASN A 33 -4.56 11.55 9.33
CA ASN A 33 -4.10 10.35 8.62
C ASN A 33 -4.23 9.17 9.60
N ILE A 34 -5.23 8.34 9.40
CA ILE A 34 -5.54 7.22 10.29
C ILE A 34 -5.80 5.94 9.51
N VAL A 35 -5.48 4.81 10.13
CA VAL A 35 -5.62 3.49 9.56
C VAL A 35 -6.35 2.55 10.50
N GLU A 36 -7.28 1.77 9.95
CA GLU A 36 -7.94 0.65 10.61
C GLU A 36 -7.74 -0.63 9.81
N ILE A 37 -7.33 -1.72 10.47
CA ILE A 37 -7.16 -3.00 9.79
C ILE A 37 -8.49 -3.74 9.76
N THR A 38 -9.10 -3.80 8.59
CA THR A 38 -10.43 -4.38 8.36
C THR A 38 -10.39 -5.76 7.74
N ARG A 39 -9.29 -6.13 7.04
CA ARG A 39 -9.15 -7.41 6.32
C ARG A 39 -10.32 -7.71 5.40
N LEU A 40 -10.73 -6.71 4.61
CA LEU A 40 -11.83 -6.88 3.66
C LEU A 40 -11.56 -8.01 2.66
N GLY A 41 -10.31 -8.18 2.26
CA GLY A 41 -9.89 -9.20 1.29
C GLY A 41 -9.59 -10.58 1.85
N GLU A 42 -9.88 -10.83 3.14
CA GLU A 42 -9.69 -12.16 3.73
C GLU A 42 -10.48 -13.23 2.99
N GLY A 43 -9.80 -14.25 2.43
CA GLY A 43 -10.39 -15.36 1.68
C GLY A 43 -10.74 -15.03 0.21
N VAL A 44 -10.64 -13.79 -0.25
CA VAL A 44 -11.04 -13.38 -1.61
C VAL A 44 -10.15 -14.00 -2.68
N ASN A 45 -8.88 -14.23 -2.41
CA ASN A 45 -7.97 -14.80 -3.40
C ASN A 45 -8.49 -16.17 -3.92
N LYS A 46 -8.97 -17.02 -3.02
CA LYS A 46 -9.47 -18.38 -3.33
C LYS A 46 -10.96 -18.36 -3.69
N SER A 47 -11.79 -17.67 -2.91
CA SER A 47 -13.25 -17.73 -3.04
C SER A 47 -13.82 -16.77 -4.08
N LYS A 48 -13.11 -15.68 -4.40
CA LYS A 48 -13.61 -14.54 -5.17
C LYS A 48 -14.86 -13.89 -4.55
N ILE A 49 -15.06 -14.06 -3.24
CA ILE A 49 -16.23 -13.56 -2.50
C ILE A 49 -15.74 -12.79 -1.28
N LEU A 50 -16.23 -11.56 -1.11
CA LEU A 50 -16.06 -10.80 0.13
C LEU A 50 -16.85 -11.45 1.26
N ASN A 51 -16.18 -11.69 2.39
CA ASN A 51 -16.81 -12.24 3.58
C ASN A 51 -17.81 -11.23 4.17
N LYS A 52 -19.03 -11.66 4.51
CA LYS A 52 -20.07 -10.79 5.08
C LYS A 52 -19.62 -10.05 6.35
N ASN A 53 -18.90 -10.72 7.25
CA ASN A 53 -18.39 -10.09 8.46
C ASN A 53 -17.31 -9.04 8.16
N ALA A 54 -16.46 -9.28 7.13
CA ALA A 54 -15.48 -8.31 6.67
C ALA A 54 -16.14 -7.08 6.01
N ILE A 55 -17.20 -7.28 5.24
CA ILE A 55 -18.03 -6.19 4.69
C ILE A 55 -18.59 -5.34 5.82
N ILE A 56 -19.28 -5.96 6.79
CA ILE A 56 -19.89 -5.24 7.93
C ILE A 56 -18.82 -4.46 8.70
N ARG A 57 -17.72 -5.11 9.05
CA ARG A 57 -16.60 -4.50 9.79
C ARG A 57 -16.02 -3.29 9.03
N THR A 58 -15.85 -3.40 7.72
CA THR A 58 -15.30 -2.31 6.91
C THR A 58 -16.28 -1.15 6.78
N ILE A 59 -17.57 -1.42 6.56
CA ILE A 59 -18.62 -0.38 6.52
C ILE A 59 -18.72 0.36 7.86
N GLU A 60 -18.60 -0.32 9.00
CA GLU A 60 -18.60 0.35 10.30
C GLU A 60 -17.38 1.27 10.47
N VAL A 61 -16.21 0.89 9.94
CA VAL A 61 -15.05 1.78 9.93
C VAL A 61 -15.31 3.01 9.04
N ILE A 62 -15.88 2.81 7.85
CA ILE A 62 -16.21 3.92 6.93
C ILE A 62 -17.22 4.88 7.55
N LYS A 63 -18.23 4.38 8.29
CA LYS A 63 -19.16 5.22 9.05
C LYS A 63 -18.46 6.09 10.09
N LYS A 64 -17.49 5.51 10.84
CA LYS A 64 -16.66 6.28 11.78
C LYS A 64 -15.86 7.35 11.05
N TYR A 65 -15.27 7.02 9.91
CA TYR A 65 -14.52 7.97 9.09
C TYR A 65 -15.40 9.10 8.57
N LYS A 66 -16.62 8.79 8.12
CA LYS A 66 -17.58 9.81 7.68
C LYS A 66 -17.90 10.78 8.82
N LYS A 67 -18.10 10.29 10.05
CA LYS A 67 -18.28 11.16 11.23
C LYS A 67 -17.06 12.05 11.48
N ILE A 68 -15.85 11.52 11.38
CA ILE A 68 -14.63 12.33 11.52
C ILE A 68 -14.58 13.41 10.43
N CYS A 69 -14.95 13.08 9.20
CA CYS A 69 -15.05 14.07 8.12
C CYS A 69 -16.05 15.18 8.44
N ASP A 70 -17.21 14.84 9.00
CA ASP A 70 -18.23 15.83 9.40
C ASP A 70 -17.72 16.72 10.54
N ASP A 71 -17.03 16.17 11.54
CA ASP A 71 -16.40 16.90 12.64
C ASP A 71 -15.32 17.89 12.16
N HIS A 72 -14.66 17.60 11.03
CA HIS A 72 -13.66 18.45 10.38
C HIS A 72 -14.24 19.36 9.27
N SER A 73 -15.56 19.39 9.12
CA SER A 73 -16.24 20.19 8.07
C SER A 73 -15.73 19.90 6.65
N VAL A 74 -15.46 18.62 6.36
CA VAL A 74 -15.00 18.19 5.04
C VAL A 74 -16.09 18.44 4.01
N GLU A 75 -15.74 19.14 2.94
CA GLU A 75 -16.68 19.55 1.88
C GLU A 75 -17.00 18.37 0.92
N LYS A 76 -16.00 17.53 0.65
CA LYS A 76 -16.17 16.37 -0.22
C LYS A 76 -15.38 15.19 0.32
N VAL A 77 -16.01 14.01 0.38
CA VAL A 77 -15.38 12.73 0.74
C VAL A 77 -15.40 11.83 -0.47
N THR A 78 -14.21 11.40 -0.91
CA THR A 78 -14.05 10.44 -2.02
C THR A 78 -13.41 9.16 -1.50
N ALA A 79 -13.98 8.01 -1.85
CA ALA A 79 -13.47 6.71 -1.44
C ALA A 79 -13.01 5.89 -2.65
N TYR A 80 -11.85 5.30 -2.55
CA TYR A 80 -11.26 4.42 -3.55
C TYR A 80 -11.11 3.00 -2.98
N ALA A 81 -11.67 2.02 -3.69
CA ALA A 81 -11.52 0.61 -3.34
C ALA A 81 -10.64 -0.10 -4.37
N THR A 82 -9.76 -0.95 -3.86
CA THR A 82 -8.69 -1.57 -4.65
C THR A 82 -8.90 -3.08 -4.86
N SER A 83 -7.83 -3.87 -4.86
CA SER A 83 -7.78 -5.27 -5.27
C SER A 83 -8.90 -6.15 -4.69
N ALA A 84 -9.18 -6.10 -3.38
CA ALA A 84 -10.18 -6.99 -2.77
C ALA A 84 -11.59 -6.79 -3.33
N VAL A 85 -12.01 -5.53 -3.51
CA VAL A 85 -13.34 -5.20 -4.08
C VAL A 85 -13.33 -5.42 -5.59
N ARG A 86 -12.25 -5.06 -6.26
CA ARG A 86 -12.07 -5.27 -7.70
C ARG A 86 -12.23 -6.73 -8.10
N ASP A 87 -11.64 -7.65 -7.33
CA ASP A 87 -11.57 -9.09 -7.63
C ASP A 87 -12.83 -9.87 -7.20
N ALA A 88 -13.70 -9.27 -6.38
CA ALA A 88 -14.85 -9.96 -5.80
C ALA A 88 -16.07 -9.96 -6.72
N VAL A 89 -16.73 -11.12 -6.82
CA VAL A 89 -17.97 -11.29 -7.61
C VAL A 89 -19.19 -10.71 -6.91
N ASN A 90 -19.17 -10.57 -5.58
CA ASN A 90 -20.26 -10.01 -4.76
C ASN A 90 -19.97 -8.57 -4.31
N LYS A 91 -19.14 -7.82 -5.05
CA LYS A 91 -18.76 -6.46 -4.72
C LYS A 91 -19.93 -5.49 -4.57
N ASP A 92 -21.03 -5.73 -5.29
CA ASP A 92 -22.19 -4.83 -5.28
C ASP A 92 -22.86 -4.73 -3.89
N ASP A 93 -22.78 -5.79 -3.07
CA ASP A 93 -23.24 -5.77 -1.67
C ASP A 93 -22.44 -4.73 -0.84
N PHE A 94 -21.12 -4.65 -1.08
CA PHE A 94 -20.24 -3.70 -0.42
C PHE A 94 -20.41 -2.29 -0.96
N ILE A 95 -20.45 -2.13 -2.29
CA ILE A 95 -20.62 -0.84 -2.98
C ILE A 95 -21.88 -0.15 -2.50
N SER A 96 -23.03 -0.84 -2.56
CA SER A 96 -24.31 -0.32 -2.09
C SER A 96 -24.28 0.11 -0.62
N GLY A 97 -23.50 -0.58 0.22
CA GLY A 97 -23.33 -0.24 1.62
C GLY A 97 -22.58 1.09 1.82
N VAL A 98 -21.57 1.37 1.00
CA VAL A 98 -20.77 2.61 1.07
C VAL A 98 -21.53 3.78 0.45
N GLU A 99 -22.16 3.60 -0.71
CA GLU A 99 -22.93 4.66 -1.39
C GLU A 99 -24.05 5.24 -0.54
N ARG A 100 -24.71 4.39 0.29
CA ARG A 100 -25.75 4.86 1.26
C ARG A 100 -25.22 5.86 2.30
N LEU A 101 -23.91 5.98 2.46
CA LEU A 101 -23.28 6.96 3.36
C LEU A 101 -23.05 8.31 2.68
N GLY A 102 -23.45 8.48 1.41
CA GLY A 102 -23.27 9.73 0.65
C GLY A 102 -21.81 10.02 0.30
N ILE A 103 -21.00 8.97 0.15
CA ILE A 103 -19.57 9.05 -0.21
C ILE A 103 -19.44 8.85 -1.72
N ASP A 104 -18.64 9.69 -2.38
CA ASP A 104 -18.27 9.52 -3.80
C ASP A 104 -17.32 8.31 -3.92
N PHE A 105 -17.83 7.17 -4.40
CA PHE A 105 -17.16 5.87 -4.30
C PHE A 105 -16.70 5.34 -5.66
N HIS A 106 -15.46 4.89 -5.74
CA HIS A 106 -14.84 4.35 -6.95
C HIS A 106 -14.10 3.05 -6.69
N VAL A 107 -14.32 2.05 -7.55
CA VAL A 107 -13.47 0.86 -7.62
C VAL A 107 -12.42 1.11 -8.71
N ILE A 108 -11.15 1.19 -8.32
CA ILE A 108 -10.06 1.56 -9.21
C ILE A 108 -9.26 0.38 -9.73
N THR A 109 -8.63 0.57 -10.89
CA THR A 109 -7.68 -0.40 -11.45
C THR A 109 -6.33 -0.32 -10.73
N GLY A 110 -5.53 -1.39 -10.79
CA GLY A 110 -4.16 -1.35 -10.26
C GLY A 110 -3.28 -0.31 -10.96
N GLU A 111 -3.58 0.01 -12.24
CA GLU A 111 -2.89 1.10 -12.94
C GLU A 111 -3.20 2.47 -12.33
N THR A 112 -4.46 2.73 -11.98
CA THR A 112 -4.87 3.97 -11.30
C THR A 112 -4.27 4.05 -9.89
N GLU A 113 -4.26 2.93 -9.16
CA GLU A 113 -3.65 2.77 -7.84
C GLU A 113 -2.16 3.11 -7.89
N GLY A 114 -1.40 2.52 -8.82
CA GLY A 114 0.03 2.78 -8.98
C GLY A 114 0.34 4.22 -9.44
N LYS A 115 -0.49 4.82 -10.33
CA LYS A 115 -0.33 6.24 -10.71
C LYS A 115 -0.50 7.16 -9.50
N ALA A 116 -1.48 6.89 -8.64
CA ALA A 116 -1.68 7.67 -7.42
C ALA A 116 -0.50 7.49 -6.45
N ALA A 117 -0.05 6.25 -6.20
CA ALA A 117 1.10 5.99 -5.35
C ALA A 117 2.38 6.68 -5.87
N PHE A 118 2.62 6.65 -7.18
CA PHE A 118 3.74 7.35 -7.80
C PHE A 118 3.66 8.87 -7.59
N LEU A 119 2.50 9.46 -7.87
CA LEU A 119 2.28 10.89 -7.70
C LEU A 119 2.49 11.32 -6.24
N GLY A 120 1.89 10.60 -5.28
CA GLY A 120 2.05 10.91 -3.86
C GLY A 120 3.50 10.83 -3.41
N ALA A 121 4.20 9.77 -3.80
CA ALA A 121 5.60 9.57 -3.41
C ALA A 121 6.58 10.58 -4.05
N THR A 122 6.28 11.09 -5.25
CA THR A 122 7.22 11.92 -6.02
C THR A 122 6.81 13.38 -6.18
N TYR A 123 5.64 13.79 -5.65
CA TYR A 123 5.05 15.13 -5.88
C TYR A 123 5.97 16.29 -5.52
N GLU A 124 6.73 16.17 -4.42
CA GLU A 124 7.64 17.21 -3.96
C GLU A 124 9.05 17.10 -4.58
N MET A 125 9.30 16.03 -5.33
CA MET A 125 10.60 15.80 -5.95
C MET A 125 10.78 16.70 -7.17
N LYS A 126 12.02 17.16 -7.36
CA LYS A 126 12.41 18.03 -8.48
C LYS A 126 13.59 17.38 -9.19
N GLY A 127 13.69 17.62 -10.49
CA GLY A 127 14.82 17.12 -11.29
C GLY A 127 14.36 16.14 -12.37
N ASN A 128 15.33 15.46 -12.96
CA ASN A 128 15.15 14.54 -14.07
C ASN A 128 15.54 13.11 -13.68
N ASP A 129 15.60 12.81 -12.39
CA ASP A 129 15.89 11.47 -11.90
C ASP A 129 14.66 10.59 -12.07
N LYS A 130 14.87 9.36 -12.50
CA LYS A 130 13.81 8.39 -12.67
C LYS A 130 13.62 7.58 -11.39
N PHE A 131 12.38 7.26 -11.11
CA PHE A 131 11.98 6.49 -9.92
C PHE A 131 11.18 5.26 -10.32
N LEU A 132 11.44 4.17 -9.62
CA LEU A 132 10.55 3.02 -9.56
C LEU A 132 9.87 3.01 -8.19
N VAL A 133 8.61 3.43 -8.15
CA VAL A 133 7.80 3.39 -6.93
C VAL A 133 7.16 2.01 -6.81
N ILE A 134 7.30 1.41 -5.63
CA ILE A 134 6.80 0.07 -5.31
C ILE A 134 5.82 0.19 -4.15
N ASP A 135 4.56 -0.20 -4.39
CA ASP A 135 3.50 -0.26 -3.38
C ASP A 135 3.15 -1.73 -3.10
N ILE A 136 3.51 -2.23 -1.92
CA ILE A 136 3.18 -3.61 -1.52
C ILE A 136 1.91 -3.61 -0.69
N GLY A 137 0.81 -3.92 -1.36
CA GLY A 137 -0.50 -4.08 -0.75
C GLY A 137 -0.77 -5.47 -0.18
N GLY A 138 -2.02 -5.66 0.27
CA GLY A 138 -2.47 -6.98 0.75
C GLY A 138 -2.79 -7.96 -0.38
N GLY A 139 -3.32 -7.49 -1.49
CA GLY A 139 -3.79 -8.30 -2.62
C GLY A 139 -2.97 -8.17 -3.89
N SER A 140 -2.32 -7.03 -4.10
CA SER A 140 -1.50 -6.74 -5.27
C SER A 140 -0.25 -5.97 -4.87
N THR A 141 0.68 -5.83 -5.82
CA THR A 141 1.83 -4.94 -5.73
C THR A 141 1.91 -4.15 -7.02
N GLU A 142 1.95 -2.84 -6.88
CA GLU A 142 2.04 -1.90 -7.97
C GLU A 142 3.50 -1.45 -8.16
N PHE A 143 3.92 -1.40 -9.42
CA PHE A 143 5.23 -0.93 -9.87
C PHE A 143 5.02 0.22 -10.84
N SER A 144 5.49 1.40 -10.49
CA SER A 144 5.26 2.62 -11.24
C SER A 144 6.59 3.31 -11.56
N TYR A 145 6.94 3.40 -12.85
CA TYR A 145 8.24 3.88 -13.30
C TYR A 145 8.10 5.15 -14.13
N GLY A 146 8.86 6.18 -13.79
CA GLY A 146 8.82 7.46 -14.52
C GLY A 146 9.64 8.57 -13.88
N LEU A 147 9.42 9.77 -14.41
CA LEU A 147 9.93 11.04 -13.87
C LEU A 147 8.89 11.68 -12.94
N PRO A 148 9.30 12.43 -11.91
CA PRO A 148 8.37 13.20 -11.07
C PRO A 148 7.46 14.10 -11.92
N ASN A 149 6.23 14.26 -11.46
CA ASN A 149 5.21 15.10 -12.13
C ASN A 149 4.90 14.72 -13.59
N THR A 150 5.20 13.47 -13.98
CA THR A 150 4.79 12.90 -15.27
C THR A 150 3.86 11.70 -15.04
N ILE A 151 3.24 11.21 -16.11
CA ILE A 151 2.44 9.98 -16.05
C ILE A 151 3.42 8.80 -16.11
N PRO A 152 3.50 7.95 -15.04
CA PRO A 152 4.41 6.81 -15.03
C PRO A 152 3.91 5.67 -15.92
N GLU A 153 4.82 4.79 -16.35
CA GLU A 153 4.49 3.45 -16.80
C GLU A 153 4.15 2.59 -15.56
N VAL A 154 2.99 1.92 -15.55
CA VAL A 154 2.51 1.19 -14.37
C VAL A 154 2.20 -0.26 -14.72
N VAL A 155 2.54 -1.17 -13.82
CA VAL A 155 2.02 -2.54 -13.80
C VAL A 155 1.61 -2.92 -12.39
N SER A 156 0.44 -3.54 -12.26
CA SER A 156 -0.05 -4.16 -11.02
C SER A 156 0.05 -5.67 -11.16
N ILE A 157 0.69 -6.30 -10.20
CA ILE A 157 0.86 -7.76 -10.16
C ILE A 157 0.11 -8.32 -8.96
N ASN A 158 -0.62 -9.41 -9.17
CA ASN A 158 -1.42 -10.08 -8.14
C ASN A 158 -0.54 -10.85 -7.13
N ILE A 159 0.44 -10.17 -6.54
CA ILE A 159 1.25 -10.60 -5.41
C ILE A 159 1.06 -9.62 -4.26
N GLY A 160 0.82 -10.12 -3.06
CA GLY A 160 0.54 -9.26 -1.90
C GLY A 160 0.52 -10.06 -0.61
N THR A 161 0.60 -9.34 0.50
CA THR A 161 0.86 -9.95 1.81
C THR A 161 -0.25 -10.90 2.28
N ILE A 162 -1.51 -10.57 2.05
CA ILE A 162 -2.66 -11.45 2.39
C ILE A 162 -2.70 -12.68 1.49
N ARG A 163 -2.44 -12.50 0.16
CA ARG A 163 -2.35 -13.65 -0.76
C ARG A 163 -1.28 -14.63 -0.31
N PHE A 164 -0.14 -14.15 0.13
CA PHE A 164 0.97 -15.00 0.54
C PHE A 164 0.71 -15.73 1.85
N VAL A 165 0.01 -15.10 2.81
CA VAL A 165 -0.47 -15.83 3.99
C VAL A 165 -1.38 -17.00 3.60
N GLU A 166 -2.24 -16.82 2.60
CA GLU A 166 -3.10 -17.91 2.12
C GLU A 166 -2.30 -19.00 1.37
N MET A 167 -1.34 -18.60 0.53
CA MET A 167 -0.51 -19.54 -0.25
C MET A 167 0.44 -20.34 0.62
N LEU A 168 1.03 -19.75 1.67
CA LEU A 168 1.93 -20.43 2.62
C LEU A 168 1.25 -21.52 3.46
N ARG A 169 -0.08 -21.70 3.35
CA ARG A 169 -0.76 -22.87 3.89
C ARG A 169 -0.51 -24.15 3.08
N GLU A 170 -0.11 -23.98 1.81
CA GLU A 170 0.05 -25.08 0.84
C GLU A 170 1.45 -25.08 0.18
N MET A 171 2.29 -24.02 0.42
CA MET A 171 3.59 -23.81 -0.21
C MET A 171 4.67 -23.49 0.83
N THR A 172 5.92 -23.83 0.50
CA THR A 172 7.09 -23.37 1.27
C THR A 172 7.56 -21.99 0.80
N TYR A 173 8.46 -21.34 1.55
CA TYR A 173 9.07 -20.06 1.15
C TYR A 173 9.93 -20.21 -0.13
N GLU A 174 10.59 -21.35 -0.34
CA GLU A 174 11.32 -21.64 -1.57
C GLU A 174 10.40 -21.72 -2.81
N GLN A 175 9.22 -22.34 -2.64
CA GLN A 175 8.21 -22.37 -3.70
C GLN A 175 7.62 -20.99 -3.94
N LEU A 176 7.43 -20.20 -2.87
CA LEU A 176 6.93 -18.83 -2.97
C LEU A 176 7.95 -17.91 -3.67
N GLU A 177 9.26 -18.07 -3.43
CA GLU A 177 10.32 -17.37 -4.14
C GLU A 177 10.23 -17.60 -5.65
N ILE A 178 10.15 -18.86 -6.07
CA ILE A 178 10.00 -19.23 -7.48
C ILE A 178 8.75 -18.54 -8.06
N HIS A 179 7.63 -18.64 -7.36
CA HIS A 179 6.37 -18.02 -7.78
C HIS A 179 6.49 -16.50 -7.95
N ILE A 180 7.11 -15.79 -6.98
CA ILE A 180 7.35 -14.35 -7.07
C ILE A 180 8.15 -14.01 -8.31
N HIS A 181 9.30 -14.68 -8.51
CA HIS A 181 10.18 -14.41 -9.66
C HIS A 181 9.49 -14.70 -10.98
N GLU A 182 8.70 -15.77 -11.08
CA GLU A 182 7.89 -16.05 -12.28
C GLU A 182 6.86 -14.94 -12.55
N MET A 183 6.16 -14.45 -11.52
CA MET A 183 5.16 -13.39 -11.68
C MET A 183 5.80 -12.07 -12.11
N LEU A 184 6.94 -11.71 -11.53
CA LEU A 184 7.69 -10.51 -11.92
C LEU A 184 8.22 -10.61 -13.35
N SER A 185 8.82 -11.74 -13.72
CA SER A 185 9.39 -11.96 -15.06
C SER A 185 8.35 -12.05 -16.19
N LYS A 186 7.10 -12.37 -15.90
CA LYS A 186 6.00 -12.31 -16.89
C LYS A 186 5.66 -10.87 -17.31
N SER A 187 6.04 -9.86 -16.54
CA SER A 187 5.78 -8.46 -16.86
C SER A 187 6.86 -7.92 -17.81
N LYS A 188 6.44 -7.55 -19.03
CA LYS A 188 7.33 -6.90 -20.00
C LYS A 188 7.92 -5.60 -19.48
N LEU A 189 7.16 -4.84 -18.68
CA LEU A 189 7.62 -3.60 -18.07
C LEU A 189 8.74 -3.86 -17.07
N LEU A 190 8.57 -4.83 -16.15
CA LEU A 190 9.57 -5.11 -15.12
C LEU A 190 10.85 -5.71 -15.73
N GLU A 191 10.74 -6.58 -16.73
CA GLU A 191 11.90 -7.08 -17.45
C GLU A 191 12.63 -5.96 -18.21
N LYS A 192 11.88 -5.02 -18.83
CA LYS A 192 12.46 -3.83 -19.43
C LYS A 192 13.24 -3.01 -18.40
N ILE A 193 12.63 -2.70 -17.24
CA ILE A 193 13.26 -1.89 -16.19
C ILE A 193 14.49 -2.59 -15.62
N LYS A 194 14.43 -3.90 -15.40
CA LYS A 194 15.56 -4.71 -14.90
C LYS A 194 16.79 -4.65 -15.83
N GLN A 195 16.56 -4.50 -17.14
CA GLN A 195 17.62 -4.46 -18.16
C GLN A 195 18.10 -3.05 -18.50
N LEU A 196 17.56 -2.01 -17.84
CA LEU A 196 17.99 -0.63 -18.08
C LEU A 196 19.45 -0.42 -17.66
N ASN A 197 20.21 0.23 -18.54
CA ASN A 197 21.57 0.68 -18.25
C ASN A 197 21.60 2.08 -17.60
N GLU A 198 20.44 2.71 -17.43
CA GLU A 198 20.31 4.02 -16.77
C GLU A 198 20.07 3.84 -15.26
N GLU A 199 20.55 4.82 -14.49
CA GLU A 199 20.30 4.86 -13.06
C GLU A 199 18.84 5.25 -12.78
N TYR A 200 18.24 4.61 -11.79
CA TYR A 200 16.96 4.97 -11.21
C TYR A 200 16.95 4.59 -9.73
N GLU A 201 16.19 5.33 -8.94
CA GLU A 201 16.02 5.07 -7.52
C GLU A 201 14.75 4.27 -7.25
N LEU A 202 14.80 3.40 -6.23
CA LEU A 202 13.62 2.71 -5.72
C LEU A 202 13.00 3.52 -4.59
N ILE A 203 11.69 3.74 -4.67
CA ILE A 203 10.90 4.31 -3.58
C ILE A 203 9.88 3.26 -3.16
N GLY A 204 9.87 2.95 -1.87
CA GLY A 204 8.91 2.03 -1.29
C GLY A 204 7.87 2.76 -0.47
N VAL A 205 6.61 2.48 -0.77
CA VAL A 205 5.46 3.04 -0.03
C VAL A 205 4.69 1.95 0.69
N ALA A 206 3.70 2.35 1.46
CA ALA A 206 2.88 1.51 2.32
C ALA A 206 3.62 0.83 3.48
N ALA A 207 2.80 0.42 4.46
CA ALA A 207 3.31 -0.03 5.75
C ALA A 207 4.08 -1.37 5.72
N THR A 208 4.02 -2.14 4.62
CA THR A 208 4.86 -3.34 4.45
C THR A 208 6.33 -2.95 4.34
N ILE A 209 6.63 -1.83 3.68
CA ILE A 209 7.98 -1.33 3.46
C ILE A 209 8.40 -0.39 4.59
N THR A 210 7.63 0.68 4.86
CA THR A 210 8.00 1.66 5.88
C THR A 210 8.06 1.05 7.28
N GLY A 211 7.26 0.03 7.55
CA GLY A 211 7.27 -0.74 8.80
C GLY A 211 8.58 -1.47 9.10
N GLN A 212 9.39 -1.82 8.07
CA GLN A 212 10.67 -2.50 8.26
C GLN A 212 11.67 -1.66 9.05
N VAL A 213 11.61 -0.33 8.89
CA VAL A 213 12.48 0.60 9.62
C VAL A 213 12.29 0.48 11.12
N PHE A 214 11.04 0.34 11.58
CA PHE A 214 10.71 0.24 13.01
C PHE A 214 11.00 -1.12 13.58
N ILE A 215 10.86 -2.18 12.80
CA ILE A 215 11.26 -3.54 13.17
C ILE A 215 12.76 -3.59 13.38
N ASN A 216 13.55 -3.09 12.43
CA ASN A 216 14.99 -3.04 12.50
C ASN A 216 15.50 -2.22 13.70
N LYS A 217 14.91 -1.04 13.92
CA LYS A 217 15.31 -0.13 15.01
C LYS A 217 14.70 -0.49 16.37
N LYS A 218 13.72 -1.40 16.45
CA LYS A 218 12.99 -1.82 17.66
C LYS A 218 12.35 -0.62 18.40
N ILE A 219 11.75 0.30 17.65
CA ILE A 219 11.09 1.51 18.17
C ILE A 219 9.62 1.57 17.74
N ASN A 220 8.84 2.43 18.41
CA ASN A 220 7.49 2.72 18.00
C ASN A 220 7.44 3.46 16.65
N TYR A 221 6.31 3.32 15.95
CA TYR A 221 6.08 4.01 14.69
C TYR A 221 6.21 5.54 14.82
N ASN A 222 6.98 6.13 13.92
CA ASN A 222 7.14 7.57 13.77
C ASN A 222 7.45 7.91 12.30
N PRO A 223 6.51 8.48 11.55
CA PRO A 223 6.67 8.73 10.11
C PRO A 223 7.83 9.66 9.76
N LYS A 224 8.30 10.50 10.70
CA LYS A 224 9.47 11.36 10.51
C LYS A 224 10.80 10.57 10.48
N ILE A 225 10.79 9.33 10.94
CA ILE A 225 11.98 8.46 10.96
C ILE A 225 12.02 7.60 9.70
N SER A 226 10.88 7.13 9.23
CA SER A 226 10.80 6.26 8.05
C SER A 226 10.79 7.04 6.73
N HIS A 227 10.19 8.22 6.69
CA HIS A 227 10.17 9.02 5.45
C HIS A 227 11.58 9.47 5.05
N GLY A 228 12.01 9.11 3.84
CA GLY A 228 13.35 9.36 3.32
C GLY A 228 14.45 8.42 3.86
N TYR A 229 14.07 7.37 4.64
CA TYR A 229 15.03 6.39 5.12
C TYR A 229 15.45 5.43 4.01
N GLY A 230 16.74 5.34 3.73
CA GLY A 230 17.33 4.32 2.86
C GLY A 230 17.37 2.97 3.59
N LEU A 231 16.46 2.09 3.24
CA LEU A 231 16.35 0.74 3.82
C LEU A 231 17.16 -0.23 2.97
N SER A 232 18.26 -0.75 3.51
CA SER A 232 19.14 -1.67 2.79
C SER A 232 18.56 -3.08 2.67
N ILE A 233 18.95 -3.81 1.63
CA ILE A 233 18.56 -5.20 1.42
C ILE A 233 19.04 -6.09 2.58
N GLU A 234 20.16 -5.75 3.21
CA GLU A 234 20.70 -6.49 4.37
C GLU A 234 19.83 -6.29 5.62
N GLU A 235 19.30 -5.09 5.85
CA GLU A 235 18.35 -4.83 6.93
C GLU A 235 17.04 -5.61 6.70
N ILE A 236 16.53 -5.62 5.47
CA ILE A 236 15.32 -6.38 5.10
C ILE A 236 15.53 -7.88 5.32
N LYS A 237 16.67 -8.41 4.87
CA LYS A 237 17.05 -9.82 5.07
C LYS A 237 17.20 -10.16 6.54
N GLY A 238 17.81 -9.27 7.32
CA GLY A 238 17.93 -9.41 8.78
C GLY A 238 16.56 -9.47 9.45
N ASN A 239 15.67 -8.53 9.13
CA ASN A 239 14.30 -8.50 9.61
C ASN A 239 13.54 -9.79 9.26
N PHE A 240 13.65 -10.27 7.99
CA PHE A 240 13.02 -11.51 7.59
C PHE A 240 13.49 -12.69 8.45
N ASN A 241 14.81 -12.86 8.62
CA ASN A 241 15.37 -13.95 9.40
C ASN A 241 14.94 -13.89 10.89
N GLU A 242 14.92 -12.70 11.48
CA GLU A 242 14.46 -12.50 12.85
C GLU A 242 12.98 -12.85 12.98
N LEU A 243 12.12 -12.25 12.15
CA LEU A 243 10.68 -12.46 12.19
C LEU A 243 10.25 -13.91 11.86
N TYR A 244 10.95 -14.55 10.96
CA TYR A 244 10.67 -15.94 10.54
C TYR A 244 10.89 -16.92 11.71
N ASN A 245 11.92 -16.69 12.53
CA ASN A 245 12.24 -17.54 13.67
C ASN A 245 11.43 -17.20 14.94
N MET A 246 10.71 -16.08 14.96
CA MET A 246 9.83 -15.70 16.07
C MET A 246 8.46 -16.35 15.96
N SER A 247 7.88 -16.76 17.08
CA SER A 247 6.45 -17.05 17.20
C SER A 247 5.61 -15.77 17.04
N GLU A 248 4.32 -15.91 16.78
CA GLU A 248 3.41 -14.74 16.73
C GLU A 248 3.40 -13.95 18.04
N SER A 249 3.48 -14.64 19.19
CA SER A 249 3.54 -13.99 20.49
C SER A 249 4.82 -13.17 20.70
N GLU A 250 5.95 -13.62 20.18
CA GLU A 250 7.20 -12.85 20.22
C GLU A 250 7.17 -11.65 19.28
N ARG A 251 6.61 -11.81 18.06
CA ARG A 251 6.43 -10.68 17.13
C ARG A 251 5.56 -9.58 17.72
N LEU A 252 4.53 -9.94 18.52
CA LEU A 252 3.68 -8.96 19.22
C LEU A 252 4.41 -8.11 20.24
N LEU A 253 5.60 -8.52 20.70
CA LEU A 253 6.44 -7.74 21.61
C LEU A 253 7.26 -6.66 20.90
N ILE A 254 7.31 -6.67 19.54
CA ILE A 254 7.98 -5.63 18.78
C ILE A 254 7.17 -4.33 18.90
N PRO A 255 7.78 -3.20 19.32
CA PRO A 255 7.05 -1.98 19.68
C PRO A 255 6.11 -1.44 18.59
N SER A 256 6.47 -1.62 17.32
CA SER A 256 5.67 -1.15 16.16
C SER A 256 4.68 -2.21 15.64
N MET A 257 4.63 -3.40 16.25
CA MET A 257 3.81 -4.50 15.72
C MET A 257 2.35 -4.38 16.15
N HIS A 258 1.49 -4.22 15.16
CA HIS A 258 0.05 -4.28 15.38
C HIS A 258 -0.44 -5.75 15.33
N SER A 259 -1.31 -6.15 16.28
CA SER A 259 -1.79 -7.54 16.41
C SER A 259 -2.41 -8.10 15.13
N LYS A 260 -3.09 -7.28 14.33
CA LYS A 260 -3.66 -7.67 13.05
C LYS A 260 -2.66 -7.65 11.88
N ARG A 261 -1.37 -7.47 12.13
CA ARG A 261 -0.31 -7.51 11.11
C ARG A 261 0.72 -8.61 11.34
N VAL A 262 0.64 -9.28 12.48
CA VAL A 262 1.62 -10.27 12.93
C VAL A 262 1.79 -11.45 11.97
N ASP A 263 0.74 -11.83 11.27
CA ASP A 263 0.71 -12.92 10.28
C ASP A 263 1.17 -12.48 8.88
N VAL A 264 0.94 -11.22 8.50
CA VAL A 264 1.29 -10.70 7.17
C VAL A 264 2.70 -10.13 7.09
N ILE A 265 3.34 -9.85 8.25
CA ILE A 265 4.62 -9.16 8.24
C ILE A 265 5.75 -10.03 7.68
N VAL A 266 5.81 -11.32 8.02
CA VAL A 266 6.86 -12.23 7.54
C VAL A 266 6.79 -12.40 6.02
N PRO A 267 5.64 -12.81 5.42
CA PRO A 267 5.55 -12.89 3.98
C PRO A 267 5.70 -11.54 3.27
N GLY A 268 5.30 -10.44 3.90
CA GLY A 268 5.52 -9.09 3.34
C GLY A 268 6.99 -8.69 3.29
N THR A 269 7.75 -8.98 4.36
CA THR A 269 9.21 -8.76 4.40
C THR A 269 9.93 -9.64 3.37
N PHE A 270 9.50 -10.89 3.23
CA PHE A 270 10.03 -11.80 2.23
C PHE A 270 9.78 -11.29 0.81
N LEU A 271 8.56 -10.84 0.51
CA LEU A 271 8.21 -10.27 -0.78
C LEU A 271 9.10 -9.07 -1.12
N LEU A 272 9.29 -8.13 -0.18
CA LEU A 272 10.15 -6.97 -0.38
C LEU A 272 11.59 -7.40 -0.67
N TYR A 273 12.13 -8.36 0.08
CA TYR A 273 13.47 -8.90 -0.15
C TYR A 273 13.59 -9.48 -1.57
N GLN A 274 12.63 -10.28 -2.02
CA GLN A 274 12.63 -10.89 -3.35
C GLN A 274 12.50 -9.84 -4.48
N ILE A 275 11.74 -8.77 -4.26
CA ILE A 275 11.64 -7.66 -5.23
C ILE A 275 12.98 -6.95 -5.40
N LEU A 276 13.69 -6.60 -4.31
CA LEU A 276 15.00 -5.98 -4.42
C LEU A 276 16.01 -6.91 -5.11
N THR A 277 15.97 -8.20 -4.77
CA THR A 277 16.81 -9.23 -5.41
C THR A 277 16.52 -9.31 -6.91
N PHE A 278 15.26 -9.29 -7.33
CA PHE A 278 14.86 -9.33 -8.74
C PHE A 278 15.44 -8.15 -9.54
N PHE A 279 15.42 -6.94 -8.99
CA PHE A 279 15.97 -5.74 -9.63
C PHE A 279 17.48 -5.54 -9.41
N ASN A 280 18.14 -6.45 -8.66
CA ASN A 280 19.55 -6.32 -8.25
C ASN A 280 19.86 -4.97 -7.61
N LYS A 281 18.98 -4.54 -6.69
CA LYS A 281 19.10 -3.28 -5.93
C LYS A 281 19.43 -3.57 -4.48
N ASN A 282 20.31 -2.75 -3.91
CA ASN A 282 20.80 -2.92 -2.54
C ASN A 282 20.02 -2.08 -1.52
N GLU A 283 19.21 -1.13 -1.98
CA GLU A 283 18.50 -0.19 -1.12
C GLU A 283 17.18 0.24 -1.74
N ILE A 284 16.22 0.61 -0.88
CA ILE A 284 14.96 1.25 -1.25
C ILE A 284 14.69 2.42 -0.30
N THR A 285 14.38 3.59 -0.84
CA THR A 285 14.01 4.76 -0.04
C THR A 285 12.55 4.66 0.42
N CYS A 286 12.31 4.69 1.73
CA CYS A 286 10.98 4.65 2.29
C CYS A 286 10.23 5.97 2.12
N SER A 287 8.98 5.94 1.66
CA SER A 287 8.10 7.10 1.64
C SER A 287 6.84 6.84 2.46
N GLU A 288 6.51 7.80 3.33
CA GLU A 288 5.22 7.83 4.05
C GLU A 288 4.12 8.51 3.23
N LYS A 289 4.51 9.17 2.12
CA LYS A 289 3.58 9.70 1.12
C LYS A 289 3.33 8.65 0.06
N ASP A 290 2.06 8.40 -0.22
CA ASP A 290 1.65 7.29 -1.07
C ASP A 290 0.37 7.61 -1.88
N LEU A 291 -0.45 6.61 -2.14
CA LEU A 291 -1.67 6.74 -2.92
C LEU A 291 -2.71 7.71 -2.30
N LEU A 292 -2.68 7.93 -0.97
CA LEU A 292 -3.61 8.88 -0.32
C LEU A 292 -3.34 10.31 -0.74
N GLU A 293 -2.07 10.73 -0.67
CA GLU A 293 -1.64 12.05 -1.16
C GLU A 293 -1.86 12.16 -2.68
N GLY A 294 -1.51 11.11 -3.43
CA GLY A 294 -1.73 11.10 -4.88
C GLY A 294 -3.19 11.25 -5.28
N HIS A 295 -4.10 10.56 -4.60
CA HIS A 295 -5.54 10.74 -4.80
C HIS A 295 -6.02 12.11 -4.34
N PHE A 296 -5.50 12.63 -3.23
CA PHE A 296 -5.84 13.98 -2.78
C PHE A 296 -5.43 15.03 -3.82
N ILE A 297 -4.21 14.94 -4.35
CA ILE A 297 -3.71 15.82 -5.39
C ILE A 297 -4.60 15.76 -6.64
N THR A 298 -4.90 14.58 -7.15
CA THR A 298 -5.71 14.43 -8.36
C THR A 298 -7.17 14.81 -8.20
N THR A 299 -7.70 14.82 -6.97
CA THR A 299 -9.11 15.09 -6.69
C THR A 299 -9.36 16.55 -6.35
N TYR A 300 -8.40 17.23 -5.69
CA TYR A 300 -8.62 18.53 -5.07
C TYR A 300 -7.66 19.65 -5.51
N LEU A 301 -6.54 19.31 -6.21
CA LEU A 301 -5.59 20.28 -6.73
C LEU A 301 -5.64 20.37 -8.26
#